data_ce2305ff77367d55f17c6de4dc86af7e
#
_entry.id   ce2305ff77367d55f17c6de4dc86af7e
#
_cell.length_a   1.000
_cell.length_b   1.000
_cell.length_c   1.000
_cell.angle_alpha   90.00
_cell.angle_beta   90.00
_cell.angle_gamma   90.00
#
_symmetry.space_group_name_H-M   'P 1'
#
loop_
_entity.id
_entity.type
_entity.pdbx_description
1 polymer ?
#
loop_
_entity_poly.entity_id
_entity_poly.type
_entity_poly.pdbx_seq_one_letter_code
_entity_poly.pdbx_strand_id
1 'polypeptide(L)'
;MELVILKISKENQLRNSDFSSDFLATFRDLAYYEQRLMKYSLLQARWWADEKTLLKSGQEHVFWGEYFSASYSSDWLALAFSEQKIGIDIEVIKERSKVLLEKYSEELQLFWAESWHNFYLLRTAKEALLKKVNWIRLDLIEEMKVIKVESASDLVIDKTTFKRKITLQYKGENYQVFSTIDDEKAISIAL
;
A
#
# COMPACT_ATOMS: atom_id res chain seq x y z
N MET A 1 -11.69 10.46 -3.04
CA MET A 1 -10.70 9.45 -2.61
C MET A 1 -11.30 8.63 -1.50
N GLU A 2 -11.13 7.33 -1.53
CA GLU A 2 -11.64 6.37 -0.55
C GLU A 2 -10.52 5.42 -0.13
N LEU A 3 -10.52 4.98 1.12
CA LEU A 3 -9.52 4.09 1.70
C LEU A 3 -10.22 2.95 2.44
N VAL A 4 -9.84 1.72 2.12
CA VAL A 4 -10.30 0.50 2.79
C VAL A 4 -9.11 -0.20 3.40
N ILE A 5 -9.13 -0.43 4.72
CA ILE A 5 -8.10 -1.19 5.43
C ILE A 5 -8.81 -2.33 6.16
N LEU A 6 -8.44 -3.56 5.84
CA LEU A 6 -9.06 -4.76 6.38
C LEU A 6 -8.02 -5.72 6.95
N LYS A 7 -8.32 -6.31 8.10
CA LYS A 7 -7.64 -7.50 8.60
C LYS A 7 -8.43 -8.72 8.18
N ILE A 8 -7.82 -9.61 7.41
CA ILE A 8 -8.45 -10.85 6.97
C ILE A 8 -8.45 -11.84 8.14
N SER A 9 -9.63 -12.27 8.55
CA SER A 9 -9.83 -13.26 9.59
C SER A 9 -10.67 -14.43 9.05
N LYS A 10 -10.73 -15.53 9.80
CA LYS A 10 -11.59 -16.67 9.42
C LYS A 10 -13.07 -16.30 9.28
N GLU A 11 -13.50 -15.25 9.98
CA GLU A 11 -14.89 -14.79 10.00
C GLU A 11 -15.25 -13.96 8.76
N ASN A 12 -14.27 -13.25 8.16
CA ASN A 12 -14.47 -12.44 6.97
C ASN A 12 -13.80 -13.04 5.71
N GLN A 13 -13.37 -14.29 5.76
CA GLN A 13 -12.93 -15.01 4.58
C GLN A 13 -14.09 -15.19 3.59
N LEU A 14 -13.84 -14.85 2.34
CA LEU A 14 -14.80 -15.04 1.27
C LEU A 14 -15.02 -16.53 1.00
N ARG A 15 -16.24 -16.89 0.67
CA ARG A 15 -16.53 -18.22 0.15
C ARG A 15 -15.99 -18.30 -1.27
N ASN A 16 -15.23 -19.34 -1.59
CA ASN A 16 -14.73 -19.60 -2.94
C ASN A 16 -15.87 -19.71 -3.99
N SER A 17 -17.13 -19.78 -3.54
CA SER A 17 -18.32 -19.82 -4.40
C SER A 17 -18.63 -18.51 -5.15
N ASP A 18 -17.98 -17.41 -4.79
CA ASP A 18 -18.25 -16.09 -5.38
C ASP A 18 -17.54 -15.89 -6.74
N PHE A 19 -16.60 -16.79 -7.06
CA PHE A 19 -15.81 -16.73 -8.29
C PHE A 19 -15.77 -18.08 -9.02
N SER A 20 -15.55 -18.05 -10.34
CA SER A 20 -15.36 -19.25 -11.13
C SER A 20 -14.09 -20.00 -10.78
N SER A 21 -14.05 -21.31 -11.05
CA SER A 21 -12.87 -22.15 -10.82
C SER A 21 -11.63 -21.65 -11.57
N ASP A 22 -11.82 -21.11 -12.78
CA ASP A 22 -10.73 -20.59 -13.62
C ASP A 22 -10.15 -19.30 -13.04
N PHE A 23 -11.02 -18.41 -12.52
CA PHE A 23 -10.59 -17.21 -11.83
C PHE A 23 -9.80 -17.55 -10.57
N LEU A 24 -10.30 -18.46 -9.74
CA LEU A 24 -9.62 -18.93 -8.53
C LEU A 24 -8.27 -19.57 -8.82
N ALA A 25 -8.18 -20.37 -9.90
CA ALA A 25 -6.92 -21.00 -10.32
C ALA A 25 -5.83 -19.98 -10.65
N THR A 26 -6.18 -18.80 -11.15
CA THR A 26 -5.24 -17.72 -11.45
C THR A 26 -4.40 -17.29 -10.23
N PHE A 27 -4.93 -17.43 -9.02
CA PHE A 27 -4.29 -16.93 -7.80
C PHE A 27 -3.84 -18.02 -6.83
N ARG A 28 -4.24 -19.28 -7.04
CA ARG A 28 -4.09 -20.39 -6.06
C ARG A 28 -2.67 -20.51 -5.49
N ASP A 29 -1.66 -20.37 -6.32
CA ASP A 29 -0.25 -20.55 -5.95
C ASP A 29 0.46 -19.21 -5.66
N LEU A 30 -0.26 -18.11 -5.65
CA LEU A 30 0.32 -16.80 -5.37
C LEU A 30 0.27 -16.50 -3.86
N ALA A 31 1.31 -15.80 -3.40
CA ALA A 31 1.30 -15.23 -2.04
C ALA A 31 0.07 -14.34 -1.82
N TYR A 32 -0.39 -14.30 -0.58
CA TYR A 32 -1.55 -13.47 -0.19
C TYR A 32 -2.85 -13.85 -0.93
N TYR A 33 -3.09 -15.14 -1.11
CA TYR A 33 -4.26 -15.64 -1.83
C TYR A 33 -5.58 -15.04 -1.30
N GLU A 34 -5.82 -15.11 0.00
CA GLU A 34 -7.05 -14.61 0.64
C GLU A 34 -7.21 -13.09 0.47
N GLN A 35 -6.13 -12.32 0.60
CA GLN A 35 -6.14 -10.88 0.40
C GLN A 35 -6.42 -10.52 -1.07
N ARG A 36 -5.90 -11.32 -2.00
CA ARG A 36 -6.19 -11.14 -3.43
C ARG A 36 -7.65 -11.38 -3.75
N LEU A 37 -8.23 -12.46 -3.22
CA LEU A 37 -9.65 -12.73 -3.39
C LEU A 37 -10.50 -11.61 -2.78
N MET A 38 -10.19 -11.19 -1.56
CA MET A 38 -10.88 -10.09 -0.90
C MET A 38 -10.78 -8.79 -1.72
N LYS A 39 -9.60 -8.47 -2.26
CA LYS A 39 -9.44 -7.32 -3.18
C LYS A 39 -10.43 -7.42 -4.34
N TYR A 40 -10.44 -8.55 -5.05
CA TYR A 40 -11.29 -8.70 -6.24
C TYR A 40 -12.77 -8.69 -5.91
N SER A 41 -13.20 -9.22 -4.76
CA SER A 41 -14.59 -9.08 -4.29
C SER A 41 -14.98 -7.64 -4.03
N LEU A 42 -14.10 -6.86 -3.40
CA LEU A 42 -14.35 -5.44 -3.16
C LEU A 42 -14.44 -4.66 -4.48
N LEU A 43 -13.54 -4.96 -5.44
CA LEU A 43 -13.57 -4.36 -6.77
C LEU A 43 -14.83 -4.76 -7.53
N GLN A 44 -15.25 -6.03 -7.45
CA GLN A 44 -16.48 -6.53 -8.07
C GLN A 44 -17.72 -5.84 -7.49
N ALA A 45 -17.81 -5.75 -6.16
CA ALA A 45 -18.91 -5.06 -5.48
C ALA A 45 -18.96 -3.57 -5.82
N ARG A 46 -17.81 -2.91 -6.00
CA ARG A 46 -17.72 -1.49 -6.35
C ARG A 46 -18.16 -1.21 -7.79
N TRP A 47 -17.69 -2.03 -8.73
CA TRP A 47 -17.82 -1.74 -10.16
C TRP A 47 -18.79 -2.65 -10.90
N TRP A 48 -19.37 -3.66 -10.24
CA TRP A 48 -20.26 -4.66 -10.87
C TRP A 48 -19.63 -5.32 -12.11
N ALA A 49 -18.30 -5.48 -12.09
CA ALA A 49 -17.52 -5.96 -13.21
C ALA A 49 -17.44 -7.49 -13.24
N ASP A 50 -17.38 -8.06 -14.44
CA ASP A 50 -17.10 -9.48 -14.62
C ASP A 50 -15.62 -9.80 -14.30
N GLU A 51 -15.32 -11.09 -14.11
CA GLU A 51 -14.00 -11.58 -13.71
C GLU A 51 -12.90 -11.20 -14.72
N LYS A 52 -13.19 -11.24 -16.03
CA LYS A 52 -12.23 -10.87 -17.08
C LYS A 52 -11.85 -9.39 -17.00
N THR A 53 -12.83 -8.56 -16.79
CA THR A 53 -12.66 -7.11 -16.62
C THR A 53 -11.88 -6.81 -15.35
N LEU A 54 -12.19 -7.51 -14.24
CA LEU A 54 -11.46 -7.40 -12.97
C LEU A 54 -9.98 -7.77 -13.10
N LEU A 55 -9.65 -8.86 -13.81
CA LEU A 55 -8.27 -9.26 -14.04
C LEU A 55 -7.50 -8.21 -14.83
N LYS A 56 -8.08 -7.66 -15.89
CA LYS A 56 -7.47 -6.60 -16.69
C LYS A 56 -7.25 -5.34 -15.85
N SER A 57 -8.28 -4.86 -15.17
CA SER A 57 -8.17 -3.68 -14.29
C SER A 57 -7.16 -3.90 -13.17
N GLY A 58 -7.06 -5.12 -12.63
CA GLY A 58 -6.08 -5.50 -11.62
C GLY A 58 -4.64 -5.38 -12.10
N GLN A 59 -4.37 -5.44 -13.40
CA GLN A 59 -3.05 -5.20 -14.01
C GLN A 59 -2.83 -3.71 -14.32
N GLU A 60 -3.84 -3.03 -14.81
CA GLU A 60 -3.76 -1.61 -15.21
C GLU A 60 -3.94 -0.65 -14.05
N HIS A 61 -4.47 -1.11 -12.90
CA HIS A 61 -4.77 -0.30 -11.72
C HIS A 61 -5.71 0.89 -11.99
N VAL A 62 -6.55 0.74 -13.00
CA VAL A 62 -7.57 1.73 -13.38
C VAL A 62 -8.82 1.03 -13.90
N PHE A 63 -10.00 1.59 -13.58
CA PHE A 63 -11.28 1.15 -14.08
C PHE A 63 -12.20 2.36 -14.30
N TRP A 64 -12.65 2.56 -15.55
CA TRP A 64 -13.49 3.70 -15.97
C TRP A 64 -12.99 5.06 -15.51
N GLY A 65 -11.65 5.25 -15.50
CA GLY A 65 -11.05 6.53 -15.08
C GLY A 65 -10.83 6.64 -13.58
N GLU A 66 -11.29 5.69 -12.78
CA GLU A 66 -10.96 5.60 -11.36
C GLU A 66 -9.69 4.75 -11.18
N TYR A 67 -8.67 5.34 -10.58
CA TYR A 67 -7.45 4.63 -10.20
C TYR A 67 -7.62 3.94 -8.86
N PHE A 68 -6.95 2.80 -8.70
CA PHE A 68 -6.83 2.15 -7.40
C PHE A 68 -5.43 1.62 -7.15
N SER A 69 -5.09 1.47 -5.90
CA SER A 69 -3.85 0.87 -5.44
C SER A 69 -4.13 -0.12 -4.33
N ALA A 70 -3.38 -1.21 -4.29
CA ALA A 70 -3.53 -2.26 -3.31
C ALA A 70 -2.20 -2.63 -2.66
N SER A 71 -2.22 -2.98 -1.39
CA SER A 71 -1.08 -3.55 -0.68
C SER A 71 -1.51 -4.63 0.29
N TYR A 72 -0.61 -5.59 0.53
CA TYR A 72 -0.82 -6.73 1.41
C TYR A 72 0.36 -6.90 2.33
N SER A 73 0.12 -7.11 3.62
CA SER A 73 1.17 -7.49 4.57
C SER A 73 0.58 -8.37 5.66
N SER A 74 1.13 -9.59 5.83
CA SER A 74 0.57 -10.60 6.72
C SER A 74 -0.91 -10.87 6.39
N ASP A 75 -1.82 -10.62 7.31
CA ASP A 75 -3.27 -10.77 7.19
C ASP A 75 -3.99 -9.43 6.85
N TRP A 76 -3.24 -8.38 6.53
CA TRP A 76 -3.79 -7.09 6.19
C TRP A 76 -3.90 -6.87 4.69
N LEU A 77 -4.97 -6.19 4.29
CA LEU A 77 -5.21 -5.62 2.97
C LEU A 77 -5.47 -4.12 3.12
N ALA A 78 -4.81 -3.32 2.30
CA ALA A 78 -5.12 -1.91 2.12
C ALA A 78 -5.47 -1.65 0.65
N LEU A 79 -6.56 -0.92 0.41
CA LEU A 79 -7.02 -0.46 -0.91
C LEU A 79 -7.27 1.05 -0.87
N ALA A 80 -6.82 1.75 -1.88
CA ALA A 80 -7.11 3.17 -2.07
C ALA A 80 -7.70 3.40 -3.46
N PHE A 81 -8.71 4.28 -3.56
CA PHE A 81 -9.38 4.65 -4.79
C PHE A 81 -9.34 6.16 -4.98
N SER A 82 -9.13 6.62 -6.23
CA SER A 82 -9.03 8.05 -6.55
C SER A 82 -9.28 8.31 -8.02
N GLU A 83 -9.71 9.53 -8.36
CA GLU A 83 -9.77 10.03 -9.75
C GLU A 83 -8.37 10.33 -10.32
N GLN A 84 -7.34 10.36 -9.49
CA GLN A 84 -5.95 10.57 -9.89
C GLN A 84 -5.09 9.36 -9.51
N LYS A 85 -3.94 9.22 -10.18
CA LYS A 85 -2.97 8.18 -9.82
C LYS A 85 -2.63 8.22 -8.34
N ILE A 86 -2.76 7.10 -7.69
CA ILE A 86 -2.58 6.93 -6.27
C ILE A 86 -1.71 5.70 -5.97
N GLY A 87 -0.97 5.74 -4.88
CA GLY A 87 -0.24 4.58 -4.39
C GLY A 87 -0.50 4.38 -2.90
N ILE A 88 -0.75 3.16 -2.48
CA ILE A 88 -0.86 2.79 -1.06
C ILE A 88 0.08 1.66 -0.73
N ASP A 89 0.67 1.72 0.46
CA ASP A 89 1.41 0.60 1.01
C ASP A 89 1.09 0.38 2.49
N ILE A 90 1.08 -0.90 2.89
CA ILE A 90 0.88 -1.36 4.27
C ILE A 90 1.92 -2.41 4.60
N GLU A 91 2.55 -2.28 5.77
CA GLU A 91 3.51 -3.27 6.27
C GLU A 91 3.30 -3.54 7.76
N VAL A 92 3.26 -4.81 8.12
CA VAL A 92 3.27 -5.25 9.52
C VAL A 92 4.66 -5.07 10.08
N ILE A 93 4.74 -4.43 11.26
CA ILE A 93 6.02 -4.14 11.93
C ILE A 93 6.60 -5.43 12.48
N LYS A 94 7.84 -5.72 12.10
CA LYS A 94 8.60 -6.88 12.57
C LYS A 94 10.06 -6.47 12.77
N GLU A 95 10.65 -6.87 13.85
CA GLU A 95 12.10 -6.76 13.99
C GLU A 95 12.81 -7.67 12.98
N ARG A 96 13.84 -7.14 12.34
CA ARG A 96 14.67 -7.84 11.36
C ARG A 96 16.15 -7.70 11.74
N SER A 97 17.06 -8.01 10.84
CA SER A 97 18.49 -7.79 11.03
C SER A 97 18.82 -6.30 11.24
N LYS A 98 19.59 -5.96 12.26
CA LYS A 98 20.08 -4.59 12.52
C LYS A 98 20.82 -3.98 11.33
N VAL A 99 21.50 -4.78 10.52
CA VAL A 99 22.15 -4.34 9.27
C VAL A 99 21.18 -3.63 8.34
N LEU A 100 19.90 -4.01 8.37
CA LEU A 100 18.88 -3.34 7.57
C LEU A 100 18.57 -1.93 8.09
N LEU A 101 18.56 -1.70 9.42
CA LEU A 101 18.43 -0.36 9.99
C LEU A 101 19.67 0.50 9.69
N GLU A 102 20.86 -0.08 9.82
CA GLU A 102 22.12 0.61 9.54
C GLU A 102 22.19 1.09 8.08
N LYS A 103 21.71 0.28 7.14
CA LYS A 103 21.63 0.66 5.70
C LYS A 103 20.84 1.95 5.47
N TYR A 104 19.82 2.22 6.27
CA TYR A 104 18.93 3.39 6.12
C TYR A 104 19.16 4.43 7.21
N SER A 105 20.24 4.34 7.99
CA SER A 105 20.51 5.19 9.17
C SER A 105 20.45 6.69 8.85
N GLU A 106 21.01 7.14 7.73
CA GLU A 106 20.98 8.56 7.32
C GLU A 106 19.56 9.07 7.09
N GLU A 107 18.72 8.29 6.40
CA GLU A 107 17.33 8.67 6.17
C GLU A 107 16.50 8.57 7.46
N LEU A 108 16.76 7.58 8.31
CA LEU A 108 16.06 7.39 9.58
C LEU A 108 16.32 8.52 10.59
N GLN A 109 17.46 9.21 10.51
CA GLN A 109 17.72 10.42 11.32
C GLN A 109 16.68 11.52 11.07
N LEU A 110 16.13 11.60 9.86
CA LEU A 110 15.04 12.57 9.54
C LEU A 110 13.73 12.22 10.27
N PHE A 111 13.58 11.01 10.77
CA PHE A 111 12.45 10.55 11.57
C PHE A 111 12.71 10.63 13.08
N TRP A 112 13.82 11.29 13.50
CA TRP A 112 14.27 11.55 14.88
C TRP A 112 14.78 10.33 15.67
N ALA A 113 14.70 9.12 15.12
CA ALA A 113 15.25 7.93 15.77
C ALA A 113 15.41 6.76 14.79
N GLU A 114 16.43 5.98 14.98
CA GLU A 114 16.58 4.67 14.34
C GLU A 114 15.70 3.66 15.10
N SER A 115 14.59 3.29 14.50
CA SER A 115 13.68 2.30 15.06
C SER A 115 12.98 1.52 13.94
N TRP A 116 12.47 0.34 14.26
CA TRP A 116 11.68 -0.43 13.31
C TRP A 116 10.41 0.30 12.88
N HIS A 117 9.80 1.06 13.76
CA HIS A 117 8.64 1.90 13.44
C HIS A 117 8.98 2.92 12.33
N ASN A 118 10.07 3.65 12.50
CA ASN A 118 10.50 4.64 11.52
C ASN A 118 10.99 3.99 10.22
N PHE A 119 11.64 2.84 10.31
CA PHE A 119 12.02 2.05 9.14
C PHE A 119 10.80 1.66 8.30
N TYR A 120 9.72 1.19 8.94
CA TYR A 120 8.50 0.82 8.22
C TYR A 120 7.75 2.03 7.68
N LEU A 121 7.75 3.18 8.37
CA LEU A 121 7.24 4.43 7.81
C LEU A 121 8.01 4.85 6.54
N LEU A 122 9.35 4.80 6.59
CA LEU A 122 10.20 5.09 5.44
C LEU A 122 9.90 4.13 4.27
N ARG A 123 9.89 2.84 4.56
CA ARG A 123 9.69 1.80 3.56
C ARG A 123 8.32 1.91 2.90
N THR A 124 7.24 1.97 3.68
CA THR A 124 5.88 2.09 3.13
C THR A 124 5.70 3.38 2.34
N ALA A 125 6.33 4.48 2.76
CA ALA A 125 6.28 5.73 2.01
C ALA A 125 6.93 5.61 0.63
N LYS A 126 8.11 5.00 0.54
CA LYS A 126 8.79 4.76 -0.73
C LYS A 126 8.01 3.79 -1.63
N GLU A 127 7.46 2.71 -1.06
CA GLU A 127 6.66 1.74 -1.82
C GLU A 127 5.32 2.34 -2.29
N ALA A 128 4.66 3.16 -1.48
CA ALA A 128 3.46 3.89 -1.90
C ALA A 128 3.76 4.85 -3.06
N LEU A 129 4.86 5.61 -2.98
CA LEU A 129 5.28 6.46 -4.09
C LEU A 129 5.59 5.65 -5.35
N LEU A 130 6.33 4.55 -5.21
CA LEU A 130 6.65 3.67 -6.34
C LEU A 130 5.38 3.18 -7.03
N LYS A 131 4.38 2.74 -6.28
CA LYS A 131 3.08 2.31 -6.80
C LYS A 131 2.34 3.43 -7.53
N LYS A 132 2.49 4.68 -7.10
CA LYS A 132 1.92 5.83 -7.80
C LYS A 132 2.61 6.13 -9.13
N VAL A 133 3.94 6.07 -9.17
CA VAL A 133 4.71 6.56 -10.34
C VAL A 133 5.14 5.45 -11.29
N ASN A 134 5.38 4.23 -10.79
CA ASN A 134 5.89 3.14 -11.61
C ASN A 134 5.71 1.75 -10.96
N TRP A 135 4.58 1.13 -11.13
CA TRP A 135 4.11 -0.09 -10.47
C TRP A 135 5.03 -1.35 -10.54
N ILE A 136 6.11 -1.35 -11.33
CA ILE A 136 6.71 -2.61 -11.79
C ILE A 136 8.11 -2.85 -11.23
N ARG A 137 8.80 -1.84 -10.65
CA ARG A 137 10.24 -1.93 -10.38
C ARG A 137 10.60 -1.56 -8.95
N LEU A 138 10.60 -2.56 -8.06
CA LEU A 138 10.99 -2.40 -6.64
C LEU A 138 12.44 -1.94 -6.44
N ASP A 139 13.34 -2.21 -7.40
CA ASP A 139 14.73 -1.73 -7.36
C ASP A 139 14.84 -0.19 -7.39
N LEU A 140 13.83 0.51 -7.89
CA LEU A 140 13.79 1.97 -7.91
C LEU A 140 13.57 2.62 -6.53
N ILE A 141 13.23 1.84 -5.50
CA ILE A 141 13.09 2.36 -4.12
C ILE A 141 14.38 3.03 -3.63
N GLU A 142 15.54 2.52 -4.03
CA GLU A 142 16.84 3.05 -3.63
C GLU A 142 17.17 4.40 -4.32
N GLU A 143 16.50 4.72 -5.43
CA GLU A 143 16.64 6.01 -6.09
C GLU A 143 15.86 7.13 -5.41
N MET A 144 14.92 6.77 -4.52
CA MET A 144 14.08 7.73 -3.80
C MET A 144 14.78 8.20 -2.54
N LYS A 145 14.89 9.52 -2.38
CA LYS A 145 15.51 10.14 -1.19
C LYS A 145 14.47 10.84 -0.34
N VAL A 146 14.55 10.66 0.96
CA VAL A 146 13.76 11.48 1.91
C VAL A 146 14.38 12.87 1.98
N ILE A 147 13.58 13.88 1.70
CA ILE A 147 13.99 15.29 1.80
C ILE A 147 13.53 15.88 3.12
N LYS A 148 12.34 15.52 3.58
CA LYS A 148 11.74 16.10 4.78
C LYS A 148 10.69 15.18 5.37
N VAL A 149 10.63 15.17 6.71
CA VAL A 149 9.55 14.54 7.48
C VAL A 149 8.92 15.58 8.39
N GLU A 150 7.62 15.72 8.34
CA GLU A 150 6.84 16.70 9.10
C GLU A 150 5.67 15.98 9.81
N SER A 151 5.19 16.59 10.88
CA SER A 151 3.88 16.21 11.40
C SER A 151 2.83 16.57 10.35
N ALA A 152 1.97 15.63 9.99
CA ALA A 152 0.78 15.95 9.21
C ALA A 152 -0.25 16.49 10.19
N SER A 153 -0.75 17.69 9.94
CA SER A 153 -1.98 18.14 10.57
C SER A 153 -3.14 17.61 9.72
N ASP A 154 -3.86 16.62 10.25
CA ASP A 154 -5.25 16.36 9.92
C ASP A 154 -5.64 15.83 8.54
N LEU A 155 -4.74 15.11 7.82
CA LEU A 155 -5.22 14.32 6.70
C LEU A 155 -5.97 13.09 7.26
N VAL A 156 -7.28 13.13 7.16
CA VAL A 156 -8.16 12.00 7.50
C VAL A 156 -8.81 11.47 6.24
N ILE A 157 -8.65 10.18 5.99
CA ILE A 157 -9.31 9.47 4.89
C ILE A 157 -10.02 8.25 5.48
N ASP A 158 -11.34 8.21 5.36
CA ASP A 158 -12.18 7.10 5.84
C ASP A 158 -11.81 6.58 7.23
N LYS A 159 -11.80 7.47 8.23
CA LYS A 159 -11.45 7.20 9.63
C LYS A 159 -9.96 6.92 9.90
N THR A 160 -9.10 6.92 8.91
CA THR A 160 -7.65 6.79 9.09
C THR A 160 -7.02 8.17 9.14
N THR A 161 -6.39 8.51 10.27
CA THR A 161 -5.65 9.76 10.45
C THR A 161 -4.19 9.54 10.10
N PHE A 162 -3.69 10.25 9.11
CA PHE A 162 -2.28 10.24 8.74
C PHE A 162 -1.52 11.31 9.55
N LYS A 163 -0.54 10.88 10.33
CA LYS A 163 0.17 11.72 11.32
C LYS A 163 1.50 12.28 10.82
N ARG A 164 2.01 11.78 9.70
CA ARG A 164 3.28 12.17 9.10
C ARG A 164 3.09 12.54 7.64
N LYS A 165 3.79 13.59 7.23
CA LYS A 165 3.96 13.99 5.84
C LYS A 165 5.42 13.84 5.49
N ILE A 166 5.71 12.97 4.53
CA ILE A 166 7.06 12.64 4.08
C ILE A 166 7.22 13.21 2.68
N THR A 167 8.21 14.06 2.47
CA THR A 167 8.58 14.53 1.15
C THR A 167 9.68 13.64 0.61
N LEU A 168 9.39 12.95 -0.49
CA LEU A 168 10.33 12.10 -1.21
C LEU A 168 10.74 12.77 -2.53
N GLN A 169 12.03 12.74 -2.83
CA GLN A 169 12.54 13.15 -4.15
C GLN A 169 12.77 11.90 -5.01
N TYR A 170 12.24 11.93 -6.22
CA TYR A 170 12.46 10.91 -7.24
C TYR A 170 12.58 11.55 -8.62
N LYS A 171 13.66 11.27 -9.35
CA LYS A 171 13.95 11.82 -10.68
C LYS A 171 13.90 13.36 -10.75
N GLY A 172 14.35 14.02 -9.68
CA GLY A 172 14.37 15.48 -9.58
C GLY A 172 13.05 16.13 -9.15
N GLU A 173 11.97 15.37 -9.05
CA GLU A 173 10.66 15.85 -8.60
C GLU A 173 10.43 15.52 -7.13
N ASN A 174 9.68 16.38 -6.42
CA ASN A 174 9.29 16.17 -5.03
C ASN A 174 7.85 15.70 -4.94
N TYR A 175 7.66 14.61 -4.21
CA TYR A 175 6.37 13.99 -3.96
C TYR A 175 6.02 14.00 -2.48
N GLN A 176 4.74 14.20 -2.19
CA GLN A 176 4.23 14.12 -0.83
C GLN A 176 3.57 12.78 -0.58
N VAL A 177 3.99 12.13 0.49
CA VAL A 177 3.43 10.87 0.98
C VAL A 177 2.95 11.08 2.40
N PHE A 178 1.75 10.65 2.68
CA PHE A 178 1.17 10.72 4.02
C PHE A 178 1.24 9.35 4.67
N SER A 179 1.68 9.32 5.92
CA SER A 179 1.93 8.06 6.62
C SER A 179 1.36 8.08 8.03
N THR A 180 0.93 6.92 8.48
CA THR A 180 0.56 6.66 9.86
C THR A 180 1.10 5.33 10.33
N ILE A 181 1.24 5.16 11.62
CA ILE A 181 1.76 3.96 12.24
C ILE A 181 1.05 3.73 13.58
N ASP A 182 0.77 2.49 13.87
CA ASP A 182 0.37 2.00 15.19
C ASP A 182 1.38 0.93 15.67
N ASP A 183 1.07 0.22 16.74
CA ASP A 183 1.97 -0.80 17.30
C ASP A 183 2.10 -2.04 16.39
N GLU A 184 1.19 -2.25 15.44
CA GLU A 184 1.12 -3.44 14.61
C GLU A 184 1.61 -3.19 13.18
N LYS A 185 1.31 -2.02 12.60
CA LYS A 185 1.54 -1.75 11.17
C LYS A 185 1.81 -0.29 10.85
N ALA A 186 2.52 -0.09 9.75
CA ALA A 186 2.68 1.21 9.09
C ALA A 186 1.85 1.23 7.79
N ILE A 187 1.27 2.39 7.49
CA ILE A 187 0.47 2.63 6.27
C ILE A 187 0.90 3.96 5.67
N SER A 188 1.12 3.97 4.36
CA SER A 188 1.46 5.18 3.62
C SER A 188 0.63 5.32 2.35
N ILE A 189 0.26 6.55 2.02
CA ILE A 189 -0.48 6.90 0.81
C ILE A 189 0.20 8.06 0.08
N ALA A 190 0.47 7.86 -1.21
CA ALA A 190 1.02 8.86 -2.13
C ALA A 190 -0.11 9.43 -2.98
N LEU A 191 -0.36 10.73 -2.82
CA LEU A 191 -1.43 11.47 -3.52
C LEU A 191 -0.91 12.25 -4.71
#